data_1c336b16222b74aeae6f08d03beb6e1a
#
_entry.id   1c336b16222b74aeae6f08d03beb6e1a
#
_cell.length_a   1.000
_cell.length_b   1.000
_cell.length_c   1.000
_cell.angle_alpha   90.00
_cell.angle_beta   90.00
_cell.angle_gamma   90.00
#
_symmetry.space_group_name_H-M   'P 1'
#
loop_
_entity.id
_entity.type
_entity.pdbx_description
1 polymer ?
#
loop_
_entity_poly.entity_id
_entity_poly.type
_entity_poly.pdbx_seq_one_letter_code
_entity_poly.pdbx_strand_id
1 'polypeptide(L)'
;MRTAVWAIGLLVVLSGTAAAQSARAKVDMNAPAPRLPNGKPDFSGVWARPGVQDMTRTVKNANGTSNVGEPNPLPFTPWGQAQWDNYNATRNGDYAGSCMPFGWIRSFTPHPMQILQNNENIAFLFEQSTMFQVVNTEGLPHRKDWPPTWFGDSRGHWDGDSLVIEAVNFNGWTKLGTIGHPMSDQAKLTMTFRRLDMGQMQFKWVLEDAKTYTRPIGNERVFVLTPDVELMEYSCMEGNLQALIDGAITPWLGSKDSDGNTVYDVQHQWSAYELGAAQKLSGVLKQIKFDDTMPTMTLDVDGKAVLVVLAPAPRMEFRDLTEDMLKPGMTIGVTAYRNKARPGEFRAESITVAKRTFDLR
;
A
#
# COMPACT_ATOMS: atom_id res chain seq x y z
N MET A 1 -30.16 83.52 -31.77
CA MET A 1 -30.10 82.48 -30.74
C MET A 1 -29.81 81.18 -31.42
N ARG A 2 -28.61 80.62 -31.32
CA ARG A 2 -28.19 79.35 -31.95
C ARG A 2 -28.10 78.31 -30.84
N THR A 3 -28.96 77.33 -30.84
CA THR A 3 -28.97 76.16 -29.96
C THR A 3 -28.04 75.09 -30.54
N ALA A 4 -26.99 74.79 -29.86
CA ALA A 4 -26.06 73.71 -30.17
C ALA A 4 -26.60 72.41 -29.54
N VAL A 5 -26.85 71.38 -30.37
CA VAL A 5 -27.18 70.01 -29.94
C VAL A 5 -25.90 69.19 -29.86
N TRP A 6 -25.57 68.73 -28.65
CA TRP A 6 -24.44 67.79 -28.43
C TRP A 6 -24.95 66.35 -28.60
N ALA A 7 -24.44 65.67 -29.62
CA ALA A 7 -24.66 64.22 -29.77
C ALA A 7 -23.60 63.46 -28.92
N ILE A 8 -24.04 62.76 -27.91
CA ILE A 8 -23.22 61.85 -27.11
C ILE A 8 -23.18 60.51 -27.85
N GLY A 9 -22.03 60.21 -28.44
CA GLY A 9 -21.76 58.88 -29.02
C GLY A 9 -21.45 57.87 -27.94
N LEU A 10 -22.30 56.86 -27.81
CA LEU A 10 -22.11 55.75 -26.91
C LEU A 10 -21.15 54.74 -27.57
N LEU A 11 -19.88 54.68 -27.15
CA LEU A 11 -18.92 53.67 -27.60
C LEU A 11 -19.17 52.40 -26.81
N VAL A 12 -19.83 51.40 -27.43
CA VAL A 12 -19.94 50.05 -26.84
C VAL A 12 -18.65 49.33 -27.14
N VAL A 13 -17.79 49.22 -26.14
CA VAL A 13 -16.60 48.34 -26.19
C VAL A 13 -17.07 46.90 -25.92
N LEU A 14 -17.23 46.12 -26.95
CA LEU A 14 -17.40 44.68 -26.89
C LEU A 14 -16.01 44.07 -26.46
N SER A 15 -15.81 43.92 -25.17
CA SER A 15 -14.74 43.09 -24.62
C SER A 15 -15.09 41.60 -24.85
N GLY A 16 -14.73 41.09 -26.04
CA GLY A 16 -14.71 39.67 -26.28
C GLY A 16 -13.65 39.03 -25.43
N THR A 17 -14.01 38.40 -24.31
CA THR A 17 -13.15 37.45 -23.63
C THR A 17 -12.98 36.23 -24.54
N ALA A 18 -11.97 36.26 -25.40
CA ALA A 18 -11.48 35.06 -26.03
C ALA A 18 -10.90 34.18 -24.92
N ALA A 19 -11.68 33.21 -24.42
CA ALA A 19 -11.15 32.09 -23.68
C ALA A 19 -10.19 31.36 -24.62
N ALA A 20 -8.92 31.68 -24.54
CA ALA A 20 -7.87 30.92 -25.15
C ALA A 20 -7.82 29.56 -24.41
N GLN A 21 -8.65 28.63 -24.83
CA GLN A 21 -8.33 27.22 -24.64
C GLN A 21 -7.04 26.97 -25.39
N SER A 22 -5.91 26.95 -24.69
CA SER A 22 -4.67 26.47 -25.26
C SER A 22 -4.88 25.00 -25.60
N ALA A 23 -5.20 24.74 -26.87
CA ALA A 23 -5.15 23.35 -27.38
C ALA A 23 -3.75 22.83 -27.09
N ARG A 24 -3.61 21.91 -26.16
CA ARG A 24 -2.35 21.20 -25.94
C ARG A 24 -1.89 20.68 -27.28
N ALA A 25 -0.66 21.01 -27.69
CA ALA A 25 -0.10 20.53 -28.94
C ALA A 25 -0.22 19.02 -28.99
N LYS A 26 -0.76 18.47 -30.08
CA LYS A 26 -0.94 17.03 -30.24
C LYS A 26 0.42 16.35 -30.17
N VAL A 27 0.64 15.50 -29.18
CA VAL A 27 1.91 14.79 -28.96
C VAL A 27 2.07 13.74 -30.07
N ASP A 28 3.20 13.75 -30.78
CA ASP A 28 3.57 12.66 -31.68
C ASP A 28 4.05 11.46 -30.84
N MET A 29 3.21 10.46 -30.71
CA MET A 29 3.45 9.26 -29.91
C MET A 29 4.58 8.37 -30.45
N ASN A 30 4.98 8.55 -31.73
CA ASN A 30 6.05 7.81 -32.36
C ASN A 30 7.39 8.60 -32.39
N ALA A 31 7.41 9.81 -31.85
CA ALA A 31 8.63 10.57 -31.72
C ALA A 31 9.68 9.82 -30.85
N PRO A 32 10.97 10.10 -31.04
CA PRO A 32 12.00 9.51 -30.17
C PRO A 32 11.72 9.77 -28.69
N ALA A 33 12.13 8.84 -27.83
CA ALA A 33 11.99 8.95 -26.39
C ALA A 33 12.64 10.26 -25.88
N PRO A 34 11.93 11.07 -25.08
CA PRO A 34 12.48 12.29 -24.50
C PRO A 34 13.61 11.95 -23.51
N ARG A 35 14.48 12.92 -23.28
CA ARG A 35 15.61 12.76 -22.36
C ARG A 35 15.68 13.90 -21.36
N LEU A 36 16.13 13.56 -20.16
CA LEU A 36 16.49 14.51 -19.13
C LEU A 36 17.78 15.27 -19.48
N PRO A 37 18.09 16.39 -18.80
CA PRO A 37 19.33 17.14 -19.02
C PRO A 37 20.61 16.31 -18.87
N ASN A 38 20.60 15.27 -18.04
CA ASN A 38 21.72 14.32 -17.88
C ASN A 38 21.82 13.27 -18.99
N GLY A 39 20.98 13.36 -20.03
CA GLY A 39 20.95 12.45 -21.18
C GLY A 39 20.21 11.13 -20.94
N LYS A 40 19.75 10.83 -19.74
CA LYS A 40 18.97 9.62 -19.45
C LYS A 40 17.54 9.77 -20.00
N PRO A 41 16.88 8.65 -20.40
CA PRO A 41 15.48 8.70 -20.81
C PRO A 41 14.58 9.31 -19.73
N ASP A 42 13.67 10.16 -20.16
CA ASP A 42 12.66 10.76 -19.31
C ASP A 42 11.38 9.89 -19.33
N PHE A 43 11.02 9.30 -18.21
CA PHE A 43 9.81 8.48 -18.04
C PHE A 43 8.60 9.30 -17.58
N SER A 44 8.72 10.61 -17.39
CA SER A 44 7.63 11.45 -16.89
C SER A 44 6.39 11.37 -17.77
N GLY A 45 5.23 11.40 -17.14
CA GLY A 45 3.92 11.36 -17.79
C GLY A 45 2.93 10.45 -17.09
N VAL A 46 1.69 10.43 -17.59
CA VAL A 46 0.65 9.51 -17.16
C VAL A 46 0.61 8.31 -18.09
N TRP A 47 0.67 7.13 -17.51
CA TRP A 47 0.80 5.87 -18.25
C TRP A 47 -0.42 4.99 -18.04
N ALA A 48 -1.09 4.63 -19.14
CA ALA A 48 -2.09 3.57 -19.13
C ALA A 48 -1.40 2.20 -19.19
N ARG A 49 -2.01 1.25 -18.53
CA ARG A 49 -1.50 -0.11 -18.38
C ARG A 49 -2.49 -1.11 -18.97
N PRO A 50 -2.04 -2.32 -19.34
CA PRO A 50 -2.97 -3.38 -19.67
C PRO A 50 -3.97 -3.58 -18.52
N GLY A 51 -5.25 -3.59 -18.84
CA GLY A 51 -6.34 -3.74 -17.86
C GLY A 51 -6.46 -5.18 -17.36
N VAL A 52 -5.37 -5.74 -16.82
CA VAL A 52 -5.31 -7.09 -16.27
C VAL A 52 -5.09 -7.04 -14.77
N GLN A 53 -5.73 -7.96 -14.06
CA GLN A 53 -5.61 -8.07 -12.60
C GLN A 53 -4.49 -9.05 -12.18
N ASP A 54 -3.96 -9.81 -13.11
CA ASP A 54 -2.88 -10.78 -12.90
C ASP A 54 -1.69 -10.47 -13.79
N MET A 55 -0.64 -9.95 -13.18
CA MET A 55 0.59 -9.56 -13.88
C MET A 55 1.45 -10.74 -14.31
N THR A 56 1.12 -11.98 -13.92
CA THR A 56 1.85 -13.19 -14.34
C THR A 56 1.36 -13.74 -15.66
N ARG A 57 0.15 -13.39 -16.11
CA ARG A 57 -0.48 -13.98 -17.30
C ARG A 57 0.00 -13.38 -18.61
N THR A 58 -0.16 -14.17 -19.68
CA THR A 58 -0.07 -13.69 -21.06
C THR A 58 -1.18 -12.68 -21.34
N VAL A 59 -0.82 -11.52 -21.90
CA VAL A 59 -1.76 -10.51 -22.37
C VAL A 59 -1.32 -9.95 -23.71
N LYS A 60 -2.30 -9.39 -24.44
CA LYS A 60 -2.00 -8.56 -25.61
C LYS A 60 -1.73 -7.14 -25.14
N ASN A 61 -0.56 -6.62 -25.44
CA ASN A 61 -0.18 -5.24 -25.14
C ASN A 61 -0.91 -4.25 -26.06
N ALA A 62 -0.95 -2.98 -25.66
CA ALA A 62 -1.60 -1.92 -26.44
C ALA A 62 -0.99 -1.73 -27.84
N ASN A 63 0.30 -2.02 -28.01
CA ASN A 63 0.99 -1.98 -29.30
C ASN A 63 0.74 -3.23 -30.18
N GLY A 64 -0.16 -4.13 -29.78
CA GLY A 64 -0.52 -5.34 -30.50
C GLY A 64 0.39 -6.54 -30.28
N THR A 65 1.55 -6.39 -29.62
CA THR A 65 2.42 -7.50 -29.25
C THR A 65 1.80 -8.32 -28.10
N SER A 66 2.27 -9.55 -27.93
CA SER A 66 1.91 -10.37 -26.77
C SER A 66 3.17 -10.74 -26.01
N ASN A 67 3.10 -10.67 -24.68
CA ASN A 67 4.12 -11.25 -23.84
C ASN A 67 3.89 -12.75 -23.68
N VAL A 68 4.91 -13.46 -23.23
CA VAL A 68 4.80 -14.83 -22.75
C VAL A 68 4.58 -14.79 -21.24
N GLY A 69 3.42 -15.22 -20.80
CA GLY A 69 3.11 -15.30 -19.38
C GLY A 69 3.72 -16.54 -18.70
N GLU A 70 3.69 -16.54 -17.41
CA GLU A 70 4.03 -17.69 -16.60
C GLU A 70 3.01 -18.83 -16.78
N PRO A 71 3.41 -20.11 -16.61
CA PRO A 71 2.48 -21.21 -16.60
C PRO A 71 1.45 -21.07 -15.46
N ASN A 72 0.30 -21.69 -15.63
CA ASN A 72 -0.74 -21.75 -14.61
C ASN A 72 -1.03 -23.23 -14.28
N PRO A 73 -0.82 -23.68 -13.03
CA PRO A 73 -0.38 -22.92 -11.85
C PRO A 73 1.07 -22.44 -11.95
N LEU A 74 1.40 -21.42 -11.15
CA LEU A 74 2.79 -20.96 -10.98
C LEU A 74 3.65 -22.07 -10.35
N PRO A 75 4.98 -22.04 -10.54
CA PRO A 75 5.89 -23.06 -10.01
C PRO A 75 6.09 -22.90 -8.48
N PHE A 76 5.06 -23.15 -7.71
CA PHE A 76 5.09 -23.02 -6.26
C PHE A 76 5.99 -24.04 -5.58
N THR A 77 6.62 -23.64 -4.48
CA THR A 77 7.07 -24.55 -3.45
C THR A 77 5.87 -25.10 -2.65
N PRO A 78 6.03 -26.13 -1.80
CA PRO A 78 4.95 -26.56 -0.91
C PRO A 78 4.42 -25.43 -0.02
N TRP A 79 5.27 -24.53 0.46
CA TRP A 79 4.88 -23.36 1.25
C TRP A 79 4.06 -22.37 0.40
N GLY A 80 4.57 -22.03 -0.78
CA GLY A 80 3.89 -21.12 -1.71
C GLY A 80 2.51 -21.62 -2.12
N GLN A 81 2.39 -22.92 -2.40
CA GLN A 81 1.11 -23.57 -2.71
C GLN A 81 0.14 -23.46 -1.52
N ALA A 82 0.60 -23.78 -0.31
CA ALA A 82 -0.25 -23.69 0.88
C ALA A 82 -0.73 -22.24 1.14
N GLN A 83 0.13 -21.24 0.90
CA GLN A 83 -0.28 -19.83 1.00
C GLN A 83 -1.36 -19.47 -0.02
N TRP A 84 -1.25 -19.96 -1.26
CA TRP A 84 -2.23 -19.70 -2.29
C TRP A 84 -3.53 -20.47 -2.05
N ASP A 85 -3.48 -21.73 -1.63
CA ASP A 85 -4.66 -22.55 -1.30
C ASP A 85 -5.48 -21.93 -0.15
N ASN A 86 -4.80 -21.28 0.80
CA ASN A 86 -5.45 -20.59 1.90
C ASN A 86 -5.96 -19.19 1.53
N TYR A 87 -5.63 -18.67 0.35
CA TYR A 87 -6.09 -17.37 -0.08
C TYR A 87 -7.58 -17.39 -0.39
N ASN A 88 -8.31 -16.46 0.22
CA ASN A 88 -9.70 -16.21 -0.08
C ASN A 88 -9.94 -14.70 -0.13
N ALA A 89 -10.24 -14.17 -1.31
CA ALA A 89 -10.37 -12.74 -1.56
C ALA A 89 -11.45 -12.06 -0.69
N THR A 90 -12.50 -12.80 -0.26
CA THR A 90 -13.60 -12.23 0.51
C THR A 90 -13.49 -12.48 2.01
N ARG A 91 -12.65 -13.39 2.46
CA ARG A 91 -12.58 -13.79 3.88
C ARG A 91 -11.28 -13.45 4.60
N ASN A 92 -10.13 -13.67 3.98
CA ASN A 92 -8.85 -13.55 4.67
C ASN A 92 -7.70 -13.12 3.76
N GLY A 93 -7.99 -12.69 2.56
CA GLY A 93 -6.90 -12.61 1.61
C GLY A 93 -6.76 -11.31 0.88
N ASP A 94 -7.82 -10.61 0.54
CA ASP A 94 -7.64 -9.37 -0.20
C ASP A 94 -7.42 -8.18 0.74
N TYR A 95 -6.14 -7.97 1.07
CA TYR A 95 -5.71 -6.79 1.80
C TYR A 95 -6.09 -5.47 1.09
N ALA A 96 -6.35 -5.48 -0.23
CA ALA A 96 -6.83 -4.33 -0.98
C ALA A 96 -8.24 -3.92 -0.54
N GLY A 97 -9.12 -4.86 -0.27
CA GLY A 97 -10.44 -4.58 0.32
C GLY A 97 -10.36 -3.90 1.68
N SER A 98 -9.27 -4.12 2.41
CA SER A 98 -8.96 -3.44 3.68
C SER A 98 -8.12 -2.17 3.50
N CYS A 99 -7.96 -1.69 2.29
CA CYS A 99 -7.20 -0.48 1.94
C CYS A 99 -5.72 -0.51 2.36
N MET A 100 -5.13 -1.69 2.44
CA MET A 100 -3.70 -1.86 2.68
C MET A 100 -2.91 -1.63 1.38
N PRO A 101 -1.63 -1.23 1.46
CA PRO A 101 -0.80 -1.01 0.28
C PRO A 101 -0.63 -2.28 -0.57
N PHE A 102 -0.55 -2.10 -1.89
CA PHE A 102 -0.52 -3.22 -2.83
C PHE A 102 0.87 -3.80 -3.09
N GLY A 103 1.93 -3.08 -2.76
CA GLY A 103 3.28 -3.39 -3.22
C GLY A 103 3.46 -3.11 -4.72
N TRP A 104 4.66 -3.40 -5.25
CA TRP A 104 5.02 -3.01 -6.60
C TRP A 104 4.13 -3.62 -7.68
N ILE A 105 4.13 -4.95 -7.79
CA ILE A 105 3.56 -5.62 -8.97
C ILE A 105 2.06 -5.36 -9.11
N ARG A 106 1.31 -5.45 -8.03
CA ARG A 106 -0.12 -5.20 -8.06
C ARG A 106 -0.47 -3.73 -8.28
N SER A 107 0.38 -2.79 -7.87
CA SER A 107 0.15 -1.35 -8.11
C SER A 107 0.26 -0.97 -9.59
N PHE A 108 0.90 -1.80 -10.40
CA PHE A 108 0.95 -1.60 -11.84
C PHE A 108 -0.31 -2.06 -12.60
N THR A 109 -1.42 -2.33 -11.93
CA THR A 109 -2.69 -2.76 -12.55
C THR A 109 -3.87 -2.50 -11.61
N PRO A 110 -5.09 -2.27 -12.10
CA PRO A 110 -5.49 -1.91 -13.47
C PRO A 110 -5.55 -0.40 -13.73
N HIS A 111 -5.32 0.44 -12.72
CA HIS A 111 -5.48 1.89 -12.78
C HIS A 111 -4.26 2.59 -13.40
N PRO A 112 -4.39 3.82 -13.91
CA PRO A 112 -3.26 4.59 -14.43
C PRO A 112 -2.27 4.94 -13.33
N MET A 113 -1.05 5.24 -13.75
CA MET A 113 -0.01 5.79 -12.88
C MET A 113 0.62 7.01 -13.53
N GLN A 114 1.09 7.94 -12.71
CA GLN A 114 1.93 9.04 -13.14
C GLN A 114 3.36 8.82 -12.69
N ILE A 115 4.30 9.08 -13.57
CA ILE A 115 5.73 9.12 -13.24
C ILE A 115 6.17 10.58 -13.23
N LEU A 116 6.86 10.97 -12.17
CA LEU A 116 7.62 12.21 -12.07
C LEU A 116 9.08 11.86 -11.89
N GLN A 117 9.96 12.52 -12.66
CA GLN A 117 11.37 12.17 -12.67
C GLN A 117 12.24 13.43 -12.69
N ASN A 118 13.35 13.37 -11.97
CA ASN A 118 14.47 14.29 -12.09
C ASN A 118 15.78 13.50 -12.31
N ASN A 119 16.93 14.14 -12.23
CA ASN A 119 18.22 13.48 -12.47
C ASN A 119 18.56 12.38 -11.45
N GLU A 120 18.04 12.46 -10.24
CA GLU A 120 18.43 11.63 -9.10
C GLU A 120 17.33 10.66 -8.65
N ASN A 121 16.09 11.03 -8.89
CA ASN A 121 14.95 10.29 -8.35
C ASN A 121 13.85 10.10 -9.39
N ILE A 122 13.13 8.99 -9.26
CA ILE A 122 11.89 8.72 -9.96
C ILE A 122 10.78 8.45 -8.94
N ALA A 123 9.63 9.07 -9.12
CA ALA A 123 8.44 8.89 -8.31
C ALA A 123 7.33 8.25 -9.13
N PHE A 124 6.78 7.17 -8.62
CA PHE A 124 5.59 6.50 -9.16
C PHE A 124 4.39 6.89 -8.28
N LEU A 125 3.41 7.53 -8.87
CA LEU A 125 2.14 7.91 -8.24
C LEU A 125 1.07 6.98 -8.82
N PHE A 126 0.45 6.19 -7.98
CA PHE A 126 -0.59 5.24 -8.39
C PHE A 126 -1.94 5.85 -8.05
N GLU A 127 -2.85 5.92 -9.04
CA GLU A 127 -4.21 6.40 -8.82
C GLU A 127 -4.92 5.54 -7.77
N GLN A 128 -4.84 4.23 -7.92
CA GLN A 128 -5.50 3.31 -7.00
C GLN A 128 -4.95 3.46 -5.57
N SER A 129 -5.85 3.81 -4.64
CA SER A 129 -5.55 4.01 -3.21
C SER A 129 -4.56 5.15 -2.93
N THR A 130 -4.35 6.06 -3.87
CA THR A 130 -3.50 7.27 -3.73
C THR A 130 -2.10 6.95 -3.19
N MET A 131 -1.53 5.82 -3.63
CA MET A 131 -0.21 5.37 -3.18
C MET A 131 0.90 5.97 -4.04
N PHE A 132 2.07 6.09 -3.45
CA PHE A 132 3.26 6.52 -4.18
C PHE A 132 4.51 5.77 -3.74
N GLN A 133 5.52 5.78 -4.60
CA GLN A 133 6.86 5.28 -4.27
C GLN A 133 7.91 6.17 -4.93
N VAL A 134 8.89 6.62 -4.14
CA VAL A 134 10.04 7.38 -4.63
C VAL A 134 11.27 6.49 -4.56
N VAL A 135 12.02 6.44 -5.66
CA VAL A 135 13.24 5.63 -5.79
C VAL A 135 14.40 6.53 -6.21
N ASN A 136 15.49 6.49 -5.46
CA ASN A 136 16.74 7.08 -5.91
C ASN A 136 17.36 6.24 -7.02
N THR A 137 17.86 6.88 -8.08
CA THR A 137 18.37 6.24 -9.31
C THR A 137 19.87 6.30 -9.50
N GLU A 138 20.61 6.68 -8.44
CA GLU A 138 22.06 6.88 -8.50
C GLU A 138 22.88 5.62 -8.16
N GLY A 139 22.24 4.47 -8.01
CA GLY A 139 22.91 3.20 -7.69
C GLY A 139 23.36 3.09 -6.24
N LEU A 140 22.65 3.75 -5.32
CA LEU A 140 22.95 3.63 -3.90
C LEU A 140 22.67 2.21 -3.39
N PRO A 141 23.44 1.72 -2.39
CA PRO A 141 23.22 0.41 -1.80
C PRO A 141 21.90 0.37 -1.02
N HIS A 142 21.37 -0.84 -0.82
CA HIS A 142 20.24 -1.06 0.06
C HIS A 142 20.56 -0.66 1.51
N ARG A 143 19.56 -0.12 2.20
CA ARG A 143 19.68 0.32 3.60
C ARG A 143 19.68 -0.88 4.54
N LYS A 144 20.65 -0.94 5.44
CA LYS A 144 20.82 -2.06 6.38
C LYS A 144 19.74 -2.11 7.47
N ASP A 145 19.30 -0.92 7.93
CA ASP A 145 18.40 -0.78 9.08
C ASP A 145 16.99 -0.29 8.66
N TRP A 146 16.60 -0.58 7.42
CA TRP A 146 15.28 -0.22 6.95
C TRP A 146 14.24 -1.26 7.38
N PRO A 147 13.13 -0.86 8.01
CA PRO A 147 12.09 -1.82 8.40
C PRO A 147 11.46 -2.48 7.18
N PRO A 148 11.00 -3.73 7.27
CA PRO A 148 10.24 -4.38 6.18
C PRO A 148 8.99 -3.57 5.82
N THR A 149 8.77 -3.35 4.53
CA THR A 149 7.63 -2.57 4.03
C THR A 149 6.91 -3.27 2.89
N TRP A 150 5.75 -2.74 2.50
CA TRP A 150 4.96 -3.25 1.37
C TRP A 150 5.69 -3.14 0.02
N PHE A 151 6.49 -2.10 -0.17
CA PHE A 151 7.27 -1.86 -1.39
C PHE A 151 8.74 -2.27 -1.25
N GLY A 152 9.15 -2.72 -0.06
CA GLY A 152 10.53 -3.04 0.25
C GLY A 152 11.45 -1.82 0.30
N ASP A 153 12.75 -2.05 0.46
CA ASP A 153 13.78 -1.06 0.20
C ASP A 153 14.14 -1.10 -1.28
N SER A 154 13.72 -0.09 -2.01
CA SER A 154 13.86 0.00 -3.47
C SER A 154 14.99 0.93 -3.84
N ARG A 155 15.90 0.46 -4.72
CA ARG A 155 17.06 1.20 -5.23
C ARG A 155 17.13 1.09 -6.73
N GLY A 156 17.38 2.21 -7.39
CA GLY A 156 17.50 2.30 -8.83
C GLY A 156 18.91 2.55 -9.30
N HIS A 157 19.24 2.02 -10.45
CA HIS A 157 20.46 2.36 -11.21
C HIS A 157 20.18 2.31 -12.70
N TRP A 158 21.06 2.93 -13.48
CA TRP A 158 20.94 2.96 -14.92
C TRP A 158 21.86 1.91 -15.56
N ASP A 159 21.27 1.07 -16.42
CA ASP A 159 22.00 0.20 -17.36
C ASP A 159 21.72 0.70 -18.79
N GLY A 160 22.65 1.51 -19.32
CA GLY A 160 22.45 2.24 -20.57
C GLY A 160 21.23 3.15 -20.50
N ASP A 161 20.24 2.89 -21.37
CA ASP A 161 18.95 3.58 -21.44
C ASP A 161 17.84 2.87 -20.64
N SER A 162 18.16 1.82 -19.91
CA SER A 162 17.23 1.12 -19.04
C SER A 162 17.40 1.56 -17.58
N LEU A 163 16.30 1.88 -16.93
CA LEU A 163 16.27 2.04 -15.48
C LEU A 163 15.98 0.69 -14.83
N VAL A 164 16.91 0.23 -14.00
CA VAL A 164 16.74 -1.01 -13.21
C VAL A 164 16.47 -0.62 -11.76
N ILE A 165 15.39 -1.14 -11.20
CA ILE A 165 15.02 -0.96 -9.80
C ILE A 165 15.05 -2.33 -9.13
N GLU A 166 15.87 -2.49 -8.10
CA GLU A 166 15.86 -3.65 -7.23
C GLU A 166 15.14 -3.30 -5.93
N ALA A 167 14.28 -4.20 -5.47
CA ALA A 167 13.56 -4.06 -4.21
C ALA A 167 13.72 -5.34 -3.37
N VAL A 168 14.10 -5.18 -2.12
CA VAL A 168 14.29 -6.24 -1.12
C VAL A 168 13.64 -5.82 0.20
N ASN A 169 13.68 -6.67 1.22
CA ASN A 169 13.15 -6.36 2.55
C ASN A 169 11.66 -6.04 2.54
N PHE A 170 10.89 -6.91 1.88
CA PHE A 170 9.44 -6.86 1.91
C PHE A 170 8.87 -7.37 3.23
N ASN A 171 7.67 -6.92 3.58
CA ASN A 171 6.99 -7.40 4.79
C ASN A 171 6.30 -8.77 4.62
N GLY A 172 6.37 -9.39 3.43
CA GLY A 172 5.78 -10.69 3.14
C GLY A 172 4.25 -10.72 2.99
N TRP A 173 3.58 -9.57 2.98
CA TRP A 173 2.11 -9.52 2.95
C TRP A 173 1.53 -9.24 1.58
N THR A 174 2.35 -8.75 0.65
CA THR A 174 1.90 -8.41 -0.69
C THR A 174 1.53 -9.64 -1.52
N LYS A 175 0.64 -9.43 -2.48
CA LYS A 175 0.28 -10.41 -3.50
C LYS A 175 0.61 -9.86 -4.88
N LEU A 176 0.86 -10.74 -5.85
CA LEU A 176 1.17 -10.30 -7.22
C LEU A 176 -0.05 -9.80 -7.99
N GLY A 177 -1.25 -10.08 -7.48
CA GLY A 177 -2.51 -9.68 -8.10
C GLY A 177 -3.71 -10.05 -7.26
N THR A 178 -4.91 -9.81 -7.78
CA THR A 178 -6.19 -10.07 -7.09
C THR A 178 -6.48 -11.54 -6.87
N ILE A 179 -5.84 -12.43 -7.61
CA ILE A 179 -5.99 -13.90 -7.45
C ILE A 179 -5.10 -14.47 -6.34
N GLY A 180 -4.33 -13.61 -5.65
CA GLY A 180 -3.65 -13.94 -4.40
C GLY A 180 -2.34 -14.69 -4.50
N HIS A 181 -1.68 -14.69 -5.66
CA HIS A 181 -0.35 -15.28 -5.76
C HIS A 181 0.59 -14.67 -4.71
N PRO A 182 1.15 -15.46 -3.79
CA PRO A 182 1.91 -14.96 -2.65
C PRO A 182 3.29 -14.43 -3.05
N MET A 183 3.82 -13.53 -2.22
CA MET A 183 5.20 -13.09 -2.22
C MET A 183 5.68 -13.07 -0.76
N SER A 184 6.83 -13.69 -0.48
CA SER A 184 7.33 -13.78 0.88
C SER A 184 8.19 -12.56 1.27
N ASP A 185 8.58 -12.52 2.53
CA ASP A 185 9.53 -11.56 3.10
C ASP A 185 10.97 -11.77 2.60
N GLN A 186 11.27 -12.92 1.98
CA GLN A 186 12.58 -13.25 1.39
C GLN A 186 12.69 -12.87 -0.09
N ALA A 187 11.64 -12.26 -0.62
CA ALA A 187 11.58 -11.91 -2.03
C ALA A 187 12.62 -10.83 -2.42
N LYS A 188 13.21 -10.99 -3.59
CA LYS A 188 13.93 -9.96 -4.32
C LYS A 188 13.19 -9.69 -5.63
N LEU A 189 12.79 -8.46 -5.85
CA LEU A 189 12.11 -8.02 -7.06
C LEU A 189 13.03 -7.12 -7.88
N THR A 190 13.30 -7.50 -9.13
CA THR A 190 14.01 -6.67 -10.10
C THR A 190 13.02 -6.18 -11.14
N MET A 191 12.97 -4.87 -11.35
CA MET A 191 12.11 -4.19 -12.31
C MET A 191 12.96 -3.41 -13.29
N THR A 192 12.72 -3.58 -14.59
CA THR A 192 13.44 -2.87 -15.66
C THR A 192 12.45 -2.06 -16.47
N PHE A 193 12.72 -0.76 -16.59
CA PHE A 193 11.95 0.18 -17.39
C PHE A 193 12.79 0.65 -18.57
N ARG A 194 12.23 0.59 -19.77
CA ARG A 194 12.86 1.10 -20.98
C ARG A 194 11.85 1.92 -21.76
N ARG A 195 12.13 3.18 -22.01
CA ARG A 195 11.30 4.01 -22.88
C ARG A 195 11.63 3.70 -24.33
N LEU A 196 10.65 3.18 -25.08
CA LEU A 196 10.85 2.74 -26.46
C LEU A 196 10.78 3.94 -27.42
N ASP A 197 9.79 4.80 -27.21
CA ASP A 197 9.51 6.02 -27.95
C ASP A 197 8.74 7.01 -27.05
N MET A 198 8.19 8.06 -27.61
CA MET A 198 7.38 9.04 -26.86
C MET A 198 6.18 8.35 -26.19
N GLY A 199 5.52 7.44 -26.89
CA GLY A 199 4.23 6.87 -26.48
C GLY A 199 4.32 5.55 -25.73
N GLN A 200 5.48 4.88 -25.69
CA GLN A 200 5.58 3.52 -25.20
C GLN A 200 6.71 3.34 -24.20
N MET A 201 6.43 2.60 -23.15
CA MET A 201 7.39 2.19 -22.12
C MET A 201 7.26 0.69 -21.89
N GLN A 202 8.36 -0.02 -22.10
CA GLN A 202 8.50 -1.43 -21.74
C GLN A 202 8.77 -1.54 -20.24
N PHE A 203 8.06 -2.42 -19.58
CA PHE A 203 8.22 -2.78 -18.19
C PHE A 203 8.43 -4.28 -18.08
N LYS A 204 9.57 -4.70 -17.55
CA LYS A 204 9.90 -6.09 -17.27
C LYS A 204 10.13 -6.24 -15.76
N TRP A 205 9.66 -7.34 -15.19
CA TRP A 205 9.95 -7.66 -13.80
C TRP A 205 10.35 -9.13 -13.65
N VAL A 206 11.20 -9.40 -12.67
CA VAL A 206 11.63 -10.73 -12.25
C VAL A 206 11.56 -10.78 -10.73
N LEU A 207 10.90 -11.79 -10.21
CA LEU A 207 10.77 -12.08 -8.79
C LEU A 207 11.56 -13.35 -8.46
N GLU A 208 12.56 -13.20 -7.60
CA GLU A 208 13.33 -14.27 -7.00
C GLU A 208 12.83 -14.45 -5.56
N ASP A 209 12.12 -15.54 -5.30
CA ASP A 209 11.53 -15.84 -4.00
C ASP A 209 11.54 -17.36 -3.78
N ALA A 210 12.68 -17.89 -3.37
CA ALA A 210 12.90 -19.31 -3.20
C ALA A 210 12.02 -19.95 -2.10
N LYS A 211 11.45 -19.15 -1.20
CA LYS A 211 10.47 -19.60 -0.22
C LYS A 211 9.13 -19.90 -0.88
N THR A 212 8.75 -19.11 -1.88
CA THR A 212 7.45 -19.19 -2.54
C THR A 212 7.48 -19.98 -3.85
N TYR A 213 8.53 -19.83 -4.65
CA TYR A 213 8.63 -20.39 -6.01
C TYR A 213 9.87 -21.26 -6.18
N THR A 214 9.76 -22.34 -6.94
CA THR A 214 10.88 -23.27 -7.22
C THR A 214 11.89 -22.73 -8.23
N ARG A 215 11.57 -21.61 -8.90
CA ARG A 215 12.42 -20.85 -9.80
C ARG A 215 11.98 -19.39 -9.83
N PRO A 216 12.83 -18.45 -10.30
CA PRO A 216 12.39 -17.09 -10.56
C PRO A 216 11.18 -17.07 -11.52
N ILE A 217 10.24 -16.16 -11.27
CA ILE A 217 9.10 -15.88 -12.13
C ILE A 217 9.14 -14.42 -12.58
N GLY A 218 8.49 -14.11 -13.69
CA GLY A 218 8.48 -12.75 -14.19
C GLY A 218 7.59 -12.56 -15.41
N ASN A 219 7.50 -11.34 -15.87
CA ASN A 219 6.77 -11.01 -17.07
C ASN A 219 7.21 -9.65 -17.63
N GLU A 220 6.66 -9.35 -18.79
CA GLU A 220 6.91 -8.10 -19.50
C GLU A 220 5.59 -7.47 -19.95
N ARG A 221 5.51 -6.14 -19.91
CA ARG A 221 4.37 -5.35 -20.36
C ARG A 221 4.83 -4.13 -21.14
N VAL A 222 3.96 -3.62 -21.99
CA VAL A 222 4.14 -2.30 -22.61
C VAL A 222 3.05 -1.37 -22.10
N PHE A 223 3.47 -0.26 -21.51
CA PHE A 223 2.62 0.82 -21.07
C PHE A 223 2.53 1.90 -22.14
N VAL A 224 1.38 2.56 -22.24
CA VAL A 224 1.13 3.60 -23.25
C VAL A 224 0.97 4.93 -22.56
N LEU A 225 1.64 5.96 -23.05
CA LEU A 225 1.49 7.33 -22.57
C LEU A 225 0.09 7.84 -22.87
N THR A 226 -0.51 8.49 -21.90
CA THR A 226 -1.84 9.12 -22.00
C THR A 226 -1.74 10.59 -21.64
N PRO A 227 -1.30 11.46 -22.60
CA PRO A 227 -0.96 12.86 -22.32
C PRO A 227 -2.16 13.72 -21.89
N ASP A 228 -3.37 13.29 -22.22
CA ASP A 228 -4.61 14.02 -21.93
C ASP A 228 -5.33 13.50 -20.68
N VAL A 229 -4.72 12.54 -19.95
CA VAL A 229 -5.28 11.97 -18.72
C VAL A 229 -4.55 12.55 -17.52
N GLU A 230 -5.31 12.87 -16.50
CA GLU A 230 -4.80 13.25 -15.18
C GLU A 230 -5.24 12.17 -14.18
N LEU A 231 -4.43 11.95 -13.15
CA LEU A 231 -4.81 11.04 -12.07
C LEU A 231 -5.97 11.64 -11.29
N MET A 232 -6.94 10.81 -10.99
CA MET A 232 -8.04 11.17 -10.09
C MET A 232 -7.71 10.79 -8.65
N GLU A 233 -8.31 11.48 -7.71
CA GLU A 233 -8.32 11.02 -6.33
C GLU A 233 -9.10 9.71 -6.23
N TYR A 234 -8.51 8.71 -5.61
CA TYR A 234 -9.12 7.42 -5.38
C TYR A 234 -9.02 7.06 -3.89
N SER A 235 -10.09 7.33 -3.17
CA SER A 235 -10.19 6.92 -1.77
C SER A 235 -10.67 5.47 -1.67
N CYS A 236 -9.78 4.58 -1.29
CA CYS A 236 -10.11 3.16 -1.10
C CYS A 236 -11.22 2.95 -0.06
N MET A 237 -11.19 3.73 1.04
CA MET A 237 -12.18 3.60 2.10
C MET A 237 -13.58 4.00 1.66
N GLU A 238 -13.74 5.03 0.83
CA GLU A 238 -15.05 5.43 0.30
C GLU A 238 -15.71 4.31 -0.51
N GLY A 239 -14.93 3.60 -1.32
CA GLY A 239 -15.44 2.49 -2.12
C GLY A 239 -15.74 1.20 -1.33
N ASN A 240 -15.09 1.00 -0.17
CA ASN A 240 -15.16 -0.26 0.56
C ASN A 240 -15.87 -0.15 1.92
N LEU A 241 -16.09 1.06 2.44
CA LEU A 241 -16.60 1.27 3.79
C LEU A 241 -17.94 0.53 4.04
N GLN A 242 -18.90 0.65 3.13
CA GLN A 242 -20.19 -0.01 3.29
C GLN A 242 -20.05 -1.53 3.28
N ALA A 243 -19.25 -2.08 2.38
CA ALA A 243 -19.01 -3.51 2.30
C ALA A 243 -18.29 -4.07 3.56
N LEU A 244 -17.41 -3.27 4.18
CA LEU A 244 -16.78 -3.62 5.46
C LEU A 244 -17.79 -3.56 6.61
N ILE A 245 -18.68 -2.55 6.66
CA ILE A 245 -19.73 -2.41 7.68
C ILE A 245 -20.73 -3.57 7.58
N ASP A 246 -21.16 -3.91 6.37
CA ASP A 246 -22.13 -4.98 6.12
C ASP A 246 -21.54 -6.39 6.26
N GLY A 247 -20.22 -6.49 6.47
CA GLY A 247 -19.52 -7.78 6.55
C GLY A 247 -19.40 -8.51 5.21
N ALA A 248 -19.69 -7.83 4.09
CA ALA A 248 -19.50 -8.38 2.74
C ALA A 248 -18.01 -8.52 2.39
N ILE A 249 -17.16 -7.64 2.95
CA ILE A 249 -15.72 -7.77 2.93
C ILE A 249 -15.26 -8.03 4.37
N THR A 250 -14.59 -9.15 4.59
CA THR A 250 -13.90 -9.39 5.85
C THR A 250 -12.59 -8.59 5.85
N PRO A 251 -12.31 -7.79 6.88
CA PRO A 251 -11.03 -7.10 6.99
C PRO A 251 -9.88 -8.07 6.81
N TRP A 252 -8.86 -7.64 6.07
CA TRP A 252 -7.65 -8.45 5.94
C TRP A 252 -6.97 -8.64 7.29
N LEU A 253 -6.73 -9.87 7.59
CA LEU A 253 -6.29 -10.30 8.91
C LEU A 253 -4.81 -10.69 8.96
N GLY A 254 -4.02 -10.31 7.97
CA GLY A 254 -2.61 -10.67 7.88
C GLY A 254 -2.37 -12.05 7.26
N SER A 255 -1.15 -12.28 6.87
CA SER A 255 -0.68 -13.59 6.40
C SER A 255 -0.04 -14.36 7.55
N LYS A 256 -0.07 -15.67 7.46
CA LYS A 256 0.77 -16.50 8.33
C LYS A 256 2.19 -16.57 7.77
N ASP A 257 3.19 -16.55 8.65
CA ASP A 257 4.57 -16.86 8.29
C ASP A 257 4.74 -18.36 7.95
N SER A 258 5.97 -18.75 7.58
CA SER A 258 6.31 -20.14 7.28
C SER A 258 6.04 -21.12 8.42
N ASP A 259 6.00 -20.64 9.64
CA ASP A 259 5.80 -21.44 10.85
C ASP A 259 4.33 -21.48 11.29
N GLY A 260 3.45 -20.84 10.49
CA GLY A 260 2.02 -20.75 10.77
C GLY A 260 1.65 -19.64 11.77
N ASN A 261 2.61 -18.80 12.19
CA ASN A 261 2.35 -17.66 13.03
C ASN A 261 1.71 -16.54 12.21
N THR A 262 0.76 -15.83 12.77
CA THR A 262 0.19 -14.66 12.11
C THR A 262 1.20 -13.52 12.17
N VAL A 263 1.77 -13.16 11.03
CA VAL A 263 2.79 -12.09 10.91
C VAL A 263 2.20 -10.70 11.21
N TYR A 264 0.89 -10.57 11.07
CA TYR A 264 0.15 -9.41 11.55
C TYR A 264 -0.87 -9.88 12.57
N ASP A 265 -0.75 -9.41 13.78
CA ASP A 265 -1.64 -9.83 14.85
C ASP A 265 -3.02 -9.18 14.75
N VAL A 266 -3.83 -9.79 13.95
CA VAL A 266 -5.21 -9.42 13.78
C VAL A 266 -6.11 -9.95 14.85
N GLN A 267 -5.62 -10.92 15.56
CA GLN A 267 -6.34 -11.52 16.68
C GLN A 267 -6.67 -10.45 17.72
N HIS A 268 -5.91 -9.35 17.68
CA HIS A 268 -6.09 -8.21 18.55
C HIS A 268 -6.79 -7.01 17.89
N GLN A 269 -7.34 -7.13 16.67
CA GLN A 269 -8.18 -6.07 16.13
C GLN A 269 -9.52 -5.96 16.87
N TRP A 270 -10.09 -4.76 16.87
CA TRP A 270 -11.34 -4.49 17.56
C TRP A 270 -12.50 -5.40 17.12
N SER A 271 -12.53 -5.82 15.87
CA SER A 271 -13.52 -6.76 15.32
C SER A 271 -13.49 -8.16 15.97
N ALA A 272 -12.36 -8.55 16.58
CA ALA A 272 -12.24 -9.80 17.31
C ALA A 272 -12.90 -9.76 18.72
N TYR A 273 -13.37 -8.59 19.14
CA TYR A 273 -13.91 -8.38 20.48
C TYR A 273 -15.40 -8.03 20.47
N GLU A 274 -16.08 -8.27 21.62
CA GLU A 274 -17.51 -8.05 21.83
C GLU A 274 -17.79 -6.56 22.13
N LEU A 275 -17.75 -5.69 21.13
CA LEU A 275 -17.79 -4.23 21.30
C LEU A 275 -19.10 -3.69 21.93
N GLY A 276 -20.16 -4.48 21.99
CA GLY A 276 -21.42 -4.09 22.65
C GLY A 276 -21.43 -4.21 24.19
N ALA A 277 -20.38 -4.80 24.79
CA ALA A 277 -20.38 -5.14 26.24
C ALA A 277 -19.01 -4.85 26.87
N ALA A 278 -18.71 -3.57 27.08
CA ALA A 278 -17.51 -3.17 27.82
C ALA A 278 -17.55 -3.70 29.28
N GLN A 279 -16.44 -4.26 29.73
CA GLN A 279 -16.27 -4.74 31.10
C GLN A 279 -15.23 -3.89 31.84
N LYS A 280 -15.50 -3.61 33.10
CA LYS A 280 -14.53 -2.95 33.98
C LYS A 280 -13.85 -4.04 34.81
N LEU A 281 -12.53 -4.16 34.60
CA LEU A 281 -11.69 -5.10 35.32
C LEU A 281 -10.75 -4.32 36.22
N SER A 282 -10.43 -4.87 37.37
CA SER A 282 -9.38 -4.36 38.25
C SER A 282 -8.57 -5.53 38.79
N GLY A 283 -7.25 -5.47 38.62
CA GLY A 283 -6.39 -6.56 39.02
C GLY A 283 -4.97 -6.14 39.27
N VAL A 284 -4.19 -7.04 39.84
CA VAL A 284 -2.75 -6.82 40.06
C VAL A 284 -1.98 -7.19 38.81
N LEU A 285 -1.19 -6.27 38.31
CA LEU A 285 -0.29 -6.49 37.15
C LEU A 285 0.77 -7.53 37.51
N LYS A 286 0.76 -8.68 36.85
CA LYS A 286 1.76 -9.76 37.02
C LYS A 286 2.90 -9.64 36.03
N GLN A 287 2.57 -9.35 34.77
CA GLN A 287 3.53 -9.27 33.66
C GLN A 287 3.07 -8.26 32.63
N ILE A 288 3.99 -7.60 32.00
CA ILE A 288 3.76 -6.78 30.80
C ILE A 288 4.82 -7.10 29.76
N LYS A 289 4.45 -7.10 28.49
CA LYS A 289 5.31 -7.28 27.31
C LYS A 289 5.12 -6.10 26.41
N PHE A 290 6.18 -5.37 26.13
CA PHE A 290 6.20 -4.20 25.27
C PHE A 290 6.88 -4.43 23.91
N ASP A 291 7.50 -5.60 23.72
CA ASP A 291 8.28 -5.99 22.57
C ASP A 291 7.46 -6.29 21.31
N ASP A 292 6.16 -6.31 21.43
CA ASP A 292 5.24 -6.60 20.33
C ASP A 292 4.61 -5.33 19.75
N THR A 293 4.16 -5.41 18.50
CA THR A 293 3.37 -4.36 17.84
C THR A 293 2.11 -3.98 18.62
N MET A 294 1.61 -4.92 19.43
CA MET A 294 0.48 -4.76 20.37
C MET A 294 0.92 -5.23 21.75
N PRO A 295 1.38 -4.32 22.61
CA PRO A 295 1.73 -4.65 23.99
C PRO A 295 0.61 -5.38 24.70
N THR A 296 0.99 -6.34 25.54
CA THR A 296 0.04 -7.14 26.34
C THR A 296 0.45 -7.13 27.80
N MET A 297 -0.54 -7.21 28.68
CA MET A 297 -0.33 -7.37 30.11
C MET A 297 -1.17 -8.52 30.68
N THR A 298 -0.65 -9.18 31.69
CA THR A 298 -1.38 -10.18 32.47
C THR A 298 -1.79 -9.58 33.81
N LEU A 299 -3.09 -9.50 34.06
CA LEU A 299 -3.65 -9.10 35.35
C LEU A 299 -4.10 -10.32 36.13
N ASP A 300 -3.92 -10.29 37.44
CA ASP A 300 -4.58 -11.18 38.37
C ASP A 300 -5.87 -10.49 38.83
N VAL A 301 -6.99 -10.98 38.35
CA VAL A 301 -8.33 -10.50 38.71
C VAL A 301 -9.02 -11.59 39.51
N ASP A 302 -9.19 -11.37 40.82
CA ASP A 302 -9.82 -12.32 41.75
C ASP A 302 -9.20 -13.73 41.68
N GLY A 303 -7.88 -13.82 41.64
CA GLY A 303 -7.13 -15.09 41.55
C GLY A 303 -7.12 -15.74 40.17
N LYS A 304 -7.65 -15.08 39.15
CA LYS A 304 -7.61 -15.55 37.74
C LYS A 304 -6.70 -14.69 36.90
N ALA A 305 -5.83 -15.34 36.10
CA ALA A 305 -5.00 -14.67 35.13
C ALA A 305 -5.85 -14.22 33.92
N VAL A 306 -5.83 -12.93 33.65
CA VAL A 306 -6.52 -12.30 32.53
C VAL A 306 -5.49 -11.64 31.62
N LEU A 307 -5.49 -11.99 30.33
CA LEU A 307 -4.65 -11.35 29.34
C LEU A 307 -5.36 -10.08 28.82
N VAL A 308 -4.67 -8.95 28.89
CA VAL A 308 -5.19 -7.67 28.38
C VAL A 308 -4.27 -7.15 27.30
N VAL A 309 -4.83 -7.00 26.11
CA VAL A 309 -4.17 -6.40 24.95
C VAL A 309 -4.33 -4.88 25.02
N LEU A 310 -3.24 -4.16 24.89
CA LEU A 310 -3.17 -2.71 24.96
C LEU A 310 -3.22 -2.07 23.55
N ALA A 311 -2.98 -0.78 23.45
CA ALA A 311 -2.76 -0.10 22.18
C ALA A 311 -1.30 -0.27 21.74
N PRO A 312 -0.98 -0.05 20.44
CA PRO A 312 0.40 0.02 19.98
C PRO A 312 1.23 1.02 20.79
N ALA A 313 2.48 0.68 21.12
CA ALA A 313 3.34 1.49 21.98
C ALA A 313 3.40 2.97 21.56
N PRO A 314 3.55 3.35 20.27
CA PRO A 314 3.55 4.77 19.88
C PRO A 314 2.24 5.50 20.21
N ARG A 315 1.10 4.79 20.20
CA ARG A 315 -0.19 5.38 20.59
C ARG A 315 -0.27 5.61 22.08
N MET A 316 0.25 4.68 22.88
CA MET A 316 0.30 4.82 24.34
C MET A 316 1.21 5.99 24.74
N GLU A 317 2.40 6.09 24.14
CA GLU A 317 3.33 7.20 24.35
C GLU A 317 2.73 8.55 23.98
N PHE A 318 2.04 8.64 22.83
CA PHE A 318 1.33 9.86 22.43
C PHE A 318 0.27 10.31 23.43
N ARG A 319 -0.23 9.39 24.27
CA ARG A 319 -1.20 9.65 25.34
C ARG A 319 -0.55 9.70 26.73
N ASP A 320 0.75 9.87 26.79
CA ASP A 320 1.58 9.92 27.99
C ASP A 320 1.50 8.63 28.85
N LEU A 321 1.18 7.50 28.28
CA LEU A 321 1.27 6.20 28.96
C LEU A 321 2.55 5.49 28.50
N THR A 322 3.56 5.52 29.36
CA THR A 322 4.88 4.97 29.09
C THR A 322 5.10 3.64 29.83
N GLU A 323 6.07 2.84 29.35
CA GLU A 323 6.37 1.52 29.91
C GLU A 323 6.74 1.59 31.41
N ASP A 324 7.49 2.60 31.83
CA ASP A 324 7.93 2.80 33.20
C ASP A 324 6.78 3.06 34.19
N MET A 325 5.60 3.44 33.69
CA MET A 325 4.38 3.62 34.48
C MET A 325 3.67 2.29 34.79
N LEU A 326 4.01 1.20 34.13
CA LEU A 326 3.34 -0.10 34.24
C LEU A 326 4.29 -1.15 34.82
N LYS A 327 4.31 -1.26 36.15
CA LYS A 327 5.22 -2.19 36.87
C LYS A 327 4.45 -3.35 37.52
N PRO A 328 4.98 -4.58 37.46
CA PRO A 328 4.42 -5.70 38.18
C PRO A 328 4.19 -5.36 39.68
N GLY A 329 3.09 -5.84 40.22
CA GLY A 329 2.63 -5.55 41.59
C GLY A 329 1.68 -4.37 41.69
N MET A 330 1.52 -3.53 40.68
CA MET A 330 0.57 -2.42 40.71
C MET A 330 -0.86 -2.92 40.45
N THR A 331 -1.81 -2.27 41.10
CA THR A 331 -3.24 -2.47 40.78
C THR A 331 -3.61 -1.60 39.58
N ILE A 332 -4.11 -2.24 38.54
CA ILE A 332 -4.49 -1.61 37.25
C ILE A 332 -6.01 -1.81 37.07
N GLY A 333 -6.68 -0.71 36.75
CA GLY A 333 -8.07 -0.73 36.29
C GLY A 333 -8.11 -0.69 34.76
N VAL A 334 -8.98 -1.45 34.11
CA VAL A 334 -9.19 -1.39 32.67
C VAL A 334 -10.67 -1.41 32.33
N THR A 335 -11.04 -0.62 31.31
CA THR A 335 -12.28 -0.82 30.59
C THR A 335 -11.93 -1.59 29.33
N ALA A 336 -12.47 -2.77 29.15
CA ALA A 336 -12.02 -3.68 28.11
C ALA A 336 -13.17 -4.52 27.53
N TYR A 337 -12.93 -5.06 26.35
CA TYR A 337 -13.86 -5.93 25.63
C TYR A 337 -13.32 -7.35 25.56
N ARG A 338 -14.17 -8.33 25.79
CA ARG A 338 -13.83 -9.74 25.75
C ARG A 338 -13.57 -10.20 24.30
N ASN A 339 -12.55 -11.02 24.10
CA ASN A 339 -12.30 -11.68 22.82
C ASN A 339 -13.38 -12.74 22.54
N LYS A 340 -13.94 -12.74 21.33
CA LYS A 340 -15.00 -13.66 20.89
C LYS A 340 -14.56 -15.12 20.84
N ALA A 341 -13.28 -15.36 20.53
CA ALA A 341 -12.72 -16.71 20.30
C ALA A 341 -11.77 -17.18 21.40
N ARG A 342 -11.25 -16.27 22.23
CA ARG A 342 -10.22 -16.57 23.24
C ARG A 342 -10.73 -16.26 24.65
N PRO A 343 -11.17 -17.27 25.40
CA PRO A 343 -11.56 -17.08 26.79
C PRO A 343 -10.41 -16.51 27.63
N GLY A 344 -10.69 -15.49 28.43
CA GLY A 344 -9.70 -14.85 29.32
C GLY A 344 -8.83 -13.79 28.66
N GLU A 345 -9.02 -13.51 27.39
CA GLU A 345 -8.39 -12.38 26.69
C GLU A 345 -9.36 -11.21 26.56
N PHE A 346 -8.85 -10.02 26.81
CA PHE A 346 -9.57 -8.75 26.69
C PHE A 346 -8.74 -7.73 25.95
N ARG A 347 -9.38 -6.77 25.26
CA ARG A 347 -8.73 -5.61 24.68
C ARG A 347 -9.14 -4.35 25.42
N ALA A 348 -8.16 -3.62 25.92
CA ALA A 348 -8.38 -2.39 26.65
C ALA A 348 -8.83 -1.24 25.74
N GLU A 349 -9.96 -0.62 26.08
CA GLU A 349 -10.38 0.70 25.57
C GLU A 349 -9.72 1.82 26.37
N SER A 350 -9.62 1.63 27.69
CA SER A 350 -8.90 2.54 28.56
C SER A 350 -8.22 1.79 29.71
N ILE A 351 -7.18 2.40 30.25
CA ILE A 351 -6.42 1.87 31.39
C ILE A 351 -6.32 2.95 32.47
N THR A 352 -6.50 2.55 33.73
CA THR A 352 -6.35 3.43 34.88
C THR A 352 -5.14 2.99 35.71
N VAL A 353 -4.17 3.88 35.85
CA VAL A 353 -2.92 3.69 36.58
C VAL A 353 -2.80 4.84 37.58
N ALA A 354 -2.61 4.55 38.85
CA ALA A 354 -2.41 5.55 39.92
C ALA A 354 -3.45 6.71 39.87
N LYS A 355 -4.73 6.37 39.62
CA LYS A 355 -5.89 7.29 39.52
C LYS A 355 -5.95 8.13 38.25
N ARG A 356 -5.01 8.00 37.34
CA ARG A 356 -5.07 8.61 36.01
C ARG A 356 -5.59 7.59 35.00
N THR A 357 -6.56 7.99 34.19
CA THR A 357 -7.11 7.14 33.11
C THR A 357 -6.58 7.59 31.77
N PHE A 358 -6.11 6.63 30.99
CA PHE A 358 -5.60 6.80 29.63
C PHE A 358 -6.54 6.09 28.65
N ASP A 359 -6.98 6.79 27.63
CA ASP A 359 -7.77 6.22 26.56
C ASP A 359 -6.84 5.55 25.54
N LEU A 360 -7.10 4.31 25.19
CA LEU A 360 -6.28 3.47 24.29
C LEU A 360 -6.97 3.20 22.95
N ARG A 361 -8.21 3.68 22.77
CA ARG A 361 -8.97 3.48 21.53
C ARG A 361 -8.78 4.56 20.47
#